data_b9584c37507391b2e9326c0ca8bcfe34
#
_entry.id   b9584c37507391b2e9326c0ca8bcfe34
#
_cell.length_a   1.000
_cell.length_b   1.000
_cell.length_c   1.000
_cell.angle_alpha   90.00
_cell.angle_beta   90.00
_cell.angle_gamma   90.00
#
_symmetry.space_group_name_H-M   'P 1'
#
loop_
_entity.id
_entity.type
_entity.pdbx_description
1 polymer ?
#
loop_
_entity_poly.entity_id
_entity_poly.type
_entity_poly.pdbx_seq_one_letter_code
_entity_poly.pdbx_strand_id
1 'polypeptide(L)'
;PDLIAARSMLYSLALNATESERWYAVLQEYAAAHPDSEEHRLAESWLVYLDISLPHRGSANLIEVLEEAARKIQTERLVMPEFSVTGGQPSIINGSKDFCDWVRDDQTMAFQLEKHVGEVLGPYSKGLVSIGLAESLFEKGGNIYKVLELANRGMMETMNGGKFELQFVGAALVAR
;
A
#
# COMPACT_ATOMS: atom_id res chain seq x y z
N PRO A 1 2.44 -12.20 15.43
CA PRO A 1 1.69 -11.17 14.69
C PRO A 1 1.73 -11.40 13.17
N ASP A 2 2.91 -11.72 12.59
CA ASP A 2 3.11 -11.84 11.14
C ASP A 2 2.12 -12.79 10.45
N LEU A 3 1.92 -13.99 11.00
CA LEU A 3 0.98 -14.97 10.44
C LEU A 3 -0.48 -14.54 10.55
N ILE A 4 -0.83 -13.79 11.60
CA ILE A 4 -2.18 -13.24 11.79
C ILE A 4 -2.43 -12.16 10.75
N ALA A 5 -1.47 -11.23 10.60
CA ALA A 5 -1.54 -10.18 9.59
C ALA A 5 -1.59 -10.75 8.16
N ALA A 6 -0.73 -11.73 7.86
CA ALA A 6 -0.73 -12.41 6.57
C ALA A 6 -2.09 -13.07 6.25
N ARG A 7 -2.76 -13.67 7.25
CA ARG A 7 -4.10 -14.23 7.06
C ARG A 7 -5.15 -13.17 6.75
N SER A 8 -5.14 -12.05 7.47
CA SER A 8 -6.03 -10.93 7.17
C SER A 8 -5.86 -10.48 5.72
N MET A 9 -4.62 -10.26 5.28
CA MET A 9 -4.31 -9.86 3.92
C MET A 9 -4.74 -10.90 2.88
N LEU A 10 -4.44 -12.19 3.11
CA LEU A 10 -4.82 -13.26 2.17
C LEU A 10 -6.33 -13.36 1.97
N TYR A 11 -7.12 -13.24 3.03
CA TYR A 11 -8.57 -13.25 2.90
C TYR A 11 -9.10 -12.00 2.19
N SER A 12 -8.49 -10.84 2.40
CA SER A 12 -8.85 -9.63 1.66
C SER A 12 -8.57 -9.79 0.16
N LEU A 13 -7.39 -10.30 -0.21
CA LEU A 13 -7.04 -10.58 -1.60
C LEU A 13 -7.93 -11.67 -2.23
N ALA A 14 -8.42 -12.60 -1.44
CA ALA A 14 -9.39 -13.61 -1.85
C ALA A 14 -10.85 -13.08 -1.91
N LEU A 15 -11.05 -11.76 -1.76
CA LEU A 15 -12.35 -11.09 -1.73
C LEU A 15 -13.28 -11.56 -0.59
N ASN A 16 -12.70 -12.07 0.49
CA ASN A 16 -13.43 -12.48 1.70
C ASN A 16 -13.20 -11.45 2.82
N ALA A 17 -13.87 -10.32 2.72
CA ALA A 17 -13.75 -9.22 3.67
C ALA A 17 -14.09 -9.65 5.11
N THR A 18 -15.11 -10.50 5.29
CA THR A 18 -15.55 -10.96 6.61
C THR A 18 -14.45 -11.70 7.36
N GLU A 19 -13.79 -12.66 6.71
CA GLU A 19 -12.69 -13.39 7.34
C GLU A 19 -11.44 -12.51 7.48
N SER A 20 -11.20 -11.60 6.55
CA SER A 20 -10.11 -10.61 6.68
C SER A 20 -10.27 -9.78 7.95
N GLU A 21 -11.44 -9.19 8.17
CA GLU A 21 -11.72 -8.36 9.36
C GLU A 21 -11.71 -9.20 10.65
N ARG A 22 -12.11 -10.46 10.59
CA ARG A 22 -11.99 -11.36 11.73
C ARG A 22 -10.52 -11.55 12.14
N TRP A 23 -9.63 -11.78 11.19
CA TRP A 23 -8.20 -11.93 11.49
C TRP A 23 -7.55 -10.61 11.89
N TYR A 24 -8.02 -9.48 11.36
CA TYR A 24 -7.62 -8.16 11.83
C TYR A 24 -7.98 -7.97 13.32
N ALA A 25 -9.20 -8.32 13.73
CA ALA A 25 -9.61 -8.27 15.13
C ALA A 25 -8.76 -9.18 16.04
N VAL A 26 -8.40 -10.38 15.58
CA VAL A 26 -7.47 -11.28 16.30
C VAL A 26 -6.11 -10.60 16.51
N LEU A 27 -5.62 -9.83 15.52
CA LEU A 27 -4.37 -9.10 15.66
C LEU A 27 -4.48 -7.96 16.68
N GLN A 28 -5.62 -7.26 16.73
CA GLN A 28 -5.88 -6.25 17.76
C GLN A 28 -5.92 -6.86 19.16
N GLU A 29 -6.59 -8.00 19.33
CA GLU A 29 -6.61 -8.74 20.60
C GLU A 29 -5.22 -9.20 21.00
N TYR A 30 -4.41 -9.65 20.04
CA TYR A 30 -3.02 -10.04 20.27
C TYR A 30 -2.19 -8.84 20.78
N ALA A 31 -2.30 -7.68 20.13
CA ALA A 31 -1.62 -6.46 20.55
C ALA A 31 -2.02 -6.07 21.99
N ALA A 32 -3.32 -6.08 22.28
CA ALA A 32 -3.84 -5.75 23.60
C ALA A 32 -3.39 -6.72 24.72
N ALA A 33 -3.15 -7.99 24.38
CA ALA A 33 -2.70 -9.01 25.32
C ALA A 33 -1.19 -8.90 25.68
N HIS A 34 -0.42 -8.11 24.94
CA HIS A 34 1.03 -8.00 25.12
C HIS A 34 1.49 -6.52 25.34
N PRO A 35 0.88 -5.77 26.27
CA PRO A 35 1.16 -4.35 26.42
C PRO A 35 2.65 -4.10 26.72
N ASP A 36 3.18 -3.00 26.22
CA ASP A 36 4.55 -2.53 26.45
C ASP A 36 5.67 -3.47 26.00
N SER A 37 5.35 -4.50 25.21
CA SER A 37 6.29 -5.48 24.67
C SER A 37 6.76 -5.16 23.25
N GLU A 38 7.75 -5.87 22.76
CA GLU A 38 8.17 -5.83 21.37
C GLU A 38 7.09 -6.44 20.45
N GLU A 39 6.43 -7.49 20.94
CA GLU A 39 5.29 -8.13 20.26
C GLU A 39 4.12 -7.16 20.07
N HIS A 40 3.86 -6.31 21.05
CA HIS A 40 2.85 -5.25 20.93
C HIS A 40 3.22 -4.30 19.79
N ARG A 41 4.45 -3.76 19.80
CA ARG A 41 4.89 -2.82 18.76
C ARG A 41 4.86 -3.43 17.36
N LEU A 42 5.25 -4.70 17.24
CA LEU A 42 5.19 -5.40 15.96
C LEU A 42 3.75 -5.61 15.50
N ALA A 43 2.84 -5.99 16.41
CA ALA A 43 1.42 -6.14 16.09
C ALA A 43 0.80 -4.80 15.67
N GLU A 44 1.10 -3.70 16.38
CA GLU A 44 0.65 -2.36 16.03
C GLU A 44 1.20 -1.89 14.67
N SER A 45 2.45 -2.22 14.37
CA SER A 45 3.03 -1.94 13.04
C SER A 45 2.29 -2.66 11.91
N TRP A 46 1.90 -3.92 12.14
CA TRP A 46 1.07 -4.68 11.20
C TRP A 46 -0.34 -4.13 11.07
N LEU A 47 -0.96 -3.68 12.17
CA LEU A 47 -2.29 -3.05 12.13
C LEU A 47 -2.26 -1.77 11.28
N VAL A 48 -1.25 -0.91 11.49
CA VAL A 48 -1.05 0.29 10.65
C VAL A 48 -0.90 -0.08 9.18
N TYR A 49 -0.11 -1.11 8.87
CA TYR A 49 0.05 -1.57 7.50
C TYR A 49 -1.27 -2.07 6.90
N LEU A 50 -2.02 -2.88 7.63
CA LEU A 50 -3.31 -3.42 7.17
C LEU A 50 -4.35 -2.31 6.97
N ASP A 51 -4.36 -1.28 7.81
CA ASP A 51 -5.28 -0.14 7.68
C ASP A 51 -5.15 0.56 6.32
N ILE A 52 -3.93 0.66 5.80
CA ILE A 52 -3.66 1.33 4.52
C ILE A 52 -3.64 0.38 3.32
N SER A 53 -3.59 -0.93 3.52
CA SER A 53 -3.29 -1.89 2.45
C SER A 53 -4.39 -2.91 2.16
N LEU A 54 -5.41 -3.05 3.02
CA LEU A 54 -6.47 -4.02 2.80
C LEU A 54 -7.39 -3.60 1.64
N PRO A 55 -7.38 -4.34 0.49
CA PRO A 55 -8.12 -3.95 -0.71
C PRO A 55 -9.61 -3.73 -0.50
N HIS A 56 -10.25 -4.53 0.35
CA HIS A 56 -11.69 -4.45 0.58
C HIS A 56 -12.14 -3.19 1.34
N ARG A 57 -11.21 -2.50 2.02
CA ARG A 57 -11.51 -1.23 2.71
C ARG A 57 -11.56 -0.06 1.76
N GLY A 58 -11.03 -0.23 0.54
CA GLY A 58 -11.03 0.80 -0.49
C GLY A 58 -10.14 2.00 -0.14
N SER A 59 -10.34 3.07 -0.85
CA SER A 59 -9.48 4.25 -0.81
C SER A 59 -10.22 5.57 -0.49
N ALA A 60 -11.50 5.49 -0.14
CA ALA A 60 -12.34 6.69 0.02
C ALA A 60 -11.76 7.73 0.99
N ASN A 61 -11.05 7.29 2.04
CA ASN A 61 -10.46 8.15 3.07
C ASN A 61 -8.95 7.91 3.19
N LEU A 62 -8.29 7.52 2.11
CA LEU A 62 -6.89 7.09 2.16
C LEU A 62 -5.95 8.16 2.73
N ILE A 63 -6.15 9.44 2.41
CA ILE A 63 -5.32 10.53 2.94
C ILE A 63 -5.45 10.61 4.46
N GLU A 64 -6.67 10.59 4.99
CA GLU A 64 -6.94 10.63 6.43
C GLU A 64 -6.32 9.41 7.14
N VAL A 65 -6.46 8.24 6.54
CA VAL A 65 -5.86 6.98 7.06
C VAL A 65 -4.34 7.07 7.07
N LEU A 66 -3.72 7.62 6.04
CA LEU A 66 -2.26 7.81 5.98
C LEU A 66 -1.77 8.84 7.00
N GLU A 67 -2.49 9.94 7.21
CA GLU A 67 -2.16 10.95 8.22
C GLU A 67 -2.22 10.34 9.63
N GLU A 68 -3.26 9.56 9.92
CA GLU A 68 -3.40 8.86 11.18
C GLU A 68 -2.28 7.82 11.38
N ALA A 69 -1.97 7.05 10.34
CA ALA A 69 -0.88 6.08 10.33
C ALA A 69 0.47 6.76 10.62
N ALA A 70 0.78 7.85 9.93
CA ALA A 70 2.01 8.62 10.14
C ALA A 70 2.12 9.14 11.58
N ARG A 71 1.01 9.67 12.12
CA ARG A 71 0.93 10.13 13.50
C ARG A 71 1.20 8.99 14.50
N LYS A 72 0.57 7.83 14.30
CA LYS A 72 0.72 6.67 15.16
C LYS A 72 2.15 6.13 15.12
N ILE A 73 2.75 6.01 13.94
CA ILE A 73 4.15 5.59 13.78
C ILE A 73 5.10 6.50 14.58
N GLN A 74 4.90 7.81 14.51
CA GLN A 74 5.74 8.76 15.22
C GLN A 74 5.54 8.72 16.74
N THR A 75 4.29 8.68 17.22
CA THR A 75 3.98 8.72 18.66
C THR A 75 4.37 7.44 19.38
N GLU A 76 4.15 6.29 18.76
CA GLU A 76 4.42 4.98 19.33
C GLU A 76 5.79 4.43 18.94
N ARG A 77 6.53 5.18 18.09
CA ARG A 77 7.85 4.77 17.58
C ARG A 77 7.82 3.40 16.90
N LEU A 78 6.78 3.18 16.10
CA LEU A 78 6.62 1.94 15.36
C LEU A 78 7.64 1.84 14.24
N VAL A 79 8.05 0.61 13.94
CA VAL A 79 8.89 0.30 12.79
C VAL A 79 8.06 -0.53 11.83
N MET A 80 7.84 -0.02 10.63
CA MET A 80 7.04 -0.75 9.64
C MET A 80 7.66 -2.11 9.36
N PRO A 81 6.86 -3.19 9.40
CA PRO A 81 7.34 -4.52 9.11
C PRO A 81 7.81 -4.63 7.65
N GLU A 82 8.63 -5.62 7.36
CA GLU A 82 8.99 -5.90 5.99
C GLU A 82 7.80 -6.57 5.27
N PHE A 83 7.28 -5.90 4.25
CA PHE A 83 6.11 -6.32 3.49
C PHE A 83 6.28 -6.01 2.00
N SER A 84 5.46 -6.65 1.17
CA SER A 84 5.37 -6.30 -0.24
C SER A 84 4.53 -5.02 -0.41
N VAL A 85 5.09 -4.04 -1.12
CA VAL A 85 4.34 -2.83 -1.51
C VAL A 85 3.51 -3.03 -2.78
N THR A 86 3.56 -4.22 -3.36
CA THR A 86 2.87 -4.58 -4.62
C THR A 86 1.66 -5.48 -4.41
N GLY A 87 1.15 -5.57 -3.18
CA GLY A 87 0.03 -6.46 -2.85
C GLY A 87 -1.21 -6.27 -3.72
N GLY A 88 -1.48 -5.04 -4.18
CA GLY A 88 -2.54 -4.72 -5.13
C GLY A 88 -2.06 -4.49 -6.56
N GLN A 89 -0.78 -4.68 -6.86
CA GLN A 89 -0.20 -4.37 -8.16
C GLN A 89 0.52 -5.57 -8.78
N PRO A 90 0.51 -5.71 -10.09
CA PRO A 90 -0.33 -4.94 -11.02
C PRO A 90 -1.82 -5.22 -10.73
N SER A 91 -2.65 -4.18 -10.77
CA SER A 91 -4.07 -4.28 -10.41
C SER A 91 -4.81 -5.33 -11.25
N ILE A 92 -4.44 -5.47 -12.50
CA ILE A 92 -5.04 -6.45 -13.42
C ILE A 92 -4.74 -7.90 -13.01
N ILE A 93 -3.57 -8.19 -12.45
CA ILE A 93 -3.19 -9.53 -12.00
C ILE A 93 -3.92 -9.88 -10.71
N ASN A 94 -4.04 -8.93 -9.82
CA ASN A 94 -4.66 -9.11 -8.52
C ASN A 94 -6.18 -8.86 -8.52
N GLY A 95 -6.76 -8.47 -9.68
CA GLY A 95 -8.18 -8.16 -9.78
C GLY A 95 -8.61 -6.95 -8.94
N SER A 96 -7.69 -6.12 -8.53
CA SER A 96 -7.97 -4.94 -7.72
C SER A 96 -8.64 -3.85 -8.57
N LYS A 97 -9.83 -3.47 -8.20
CA LYS A 97 -10.53 -2.31 -8.76
C LYS A 97 -10.03 -1.00 -8.17
N ASP A 98 -9.37 -1.06 -7.07
CA ASP A 98 -9.31 0.03 -6.10
C ASP A 98 -8.16 0.97 -6.37
N PHE A 99 -7.09 0.51 -7.00
CA PHE A 99 -6.03 1.38 -7.49
C PHE A 99 -6.52 2.40 -8.52
N CYS A 100 -7.55 2.05 -9.29
CA CYS A 100 -8.15 2.98 -10.24
C CYS A 100 -9.05 4.03 -9.57
N ASP A 101 -9.53 3.78 -8.37
CA ASP A 101 -10.46 4.68 -7.70
C ASP A 101 -9.78 5.82 -6.94
N TRP A 102 -8.63 5.58 -6.30
CA TRP A 102 -7.93 6.64 -5.57
C TRP A 102 -7.07 7.56 -6.44
N VAL A 103 -6.86 7.20 -7.70
CA VAL A 103 -6.21 8.07 -8.70
C VAL A 103 -7.25 8.60 -9.70
N ARG A 104 -8.53 8.59 -9.33
CA ARG A 104 -9.63 9.00 -10.22
C ARG A 104 -9.50 10.45 -10.67
N ASP A 105 -9.04 11.32 -9.80
CA ASP A 105 -9.05 12.76 -10.01
C ASP A 105 -7.67 13.35 -10.25
N ASP A 106 -6.66 12.49 -10.70
CA ASP A 106 -5.58 13.20 -11.24
C ASP A 106 -4.25 13.28 -10.47
N GLN A 107 -3.32 13.87 -11.14
CA GLN A 107 -1.98 14.19 -10.69
C GLN A 107 -1.95 14.95 -9.36
N THR A 108 -2.95 15.78 -9.07
CA THR A 108 -3.05 16.53 -7.81
C THR A 108 -3.17 15.61 -6.61
N MET A 109 -4.01 14.57 -6.73
CA MET A 109 -4.19 13.59 -5.68
C MET A 109 -2.93 12.71 -5.52
N ALA A 110 -2.30 12.35 -6.62
CA ALA A 110 -1.03 11.62 -6.60
C ALA A 110 0.08 12.39 -5.86
N PHE A 111 0.17 13.70 -6.05
CA PHE A 111 1.12 14.55 -5.30
C PHE A 111 0.85 14.59 -3.80
N GLN A 112 -0.41 14.68 -3.41
CA GLN A 112 -0.79 14.64 -1.99
C GLN A 112 -0.47 13.28 -1.38
N LEU A 113 -0.81 12.19 -2.09
CA LEU A 113 -0.51 10.84 -1.67
C LEU A 113 0.99 10.57 -1.56
N GLU A 114 1.81 11.06 -2.48
CA GLU A 114 3.26 10.85 -2.47
C GLU A 114 3.89 11.31 -1.15
N LYS A 115 3.46 12.47 -0.63
CA LYS A 115 3.92 12.98 0.65
C LYS A 115 3.53 12.04 1.80
N HIS A 116 2.25 11.73 1.93
CA HIS A 116 1.75 10.91 3.05
C HIS A 116 2.24 9.46 2.98
N VAL A 117 2.30 8.88 1.79
CA VAL A 117 2.89 7.56 1.56
C VAL A 117 4.37 7.56 1.95
N GLY A 118 5.10 8.64 1.65
CA GLY A 118 6.50 8.81 2.06
C GLY A 118 6.68 8.91 3.57
N GLU A 119 5.77 9.57 4.27
CA GLU A 119 5.77 9.68 5.73
C GLU A 119 5.53 8.33 6.43
N VAL A 120 4.70 7.47 5.85
CA VAL A 120 4.36 6.15 6.40
C VAL A 120 5.39 5.09 6.00
N LEU A 121 5.68 4.97 4.71
CA LEU A 121 6.50 3.87 4.16
C LEU A 121 7.99 4.21 4.05
N GLY A 122 8.36 5.48 4.26
CA GLY A 122 9.75 5.91 4.15
C GLY A 122 10.37 5.57 2.80
N PRO A 123 11.57 4.93 2.76
CA PRO A 123 12.23 4.57 1.50
C PRO A 123 11.41 3.64 0.61
N TYR A 124 10.54 2.83 1.20
CA TYR A 124 9.72 1.85 0.47
C TYR A 124 8.65 2.50 -0.41
N SER A 125 8.35 3.78 -0.18
CA SER A 125 7.40 4.55 -0.99
C SER A 125 7.93 4.92 -2.38
N LYS A 126 9.26 4.92 -2.55
CA LYS A 126 9.89 5.43 -3.77
C LYS A 126 9.42 4.67 -5.01
N GLY A 127 8.88 5.41 -5.96
CA GLY A 127 8.33 4.88 -7.19
C GLY A 127 6.91 4.32 -7.10
N LEU A 128 6.38 4.08 -5.88
CA LEU A 128 5.07 3.46 -5.69
C LEU A 128 3.95 4.31 -6.31
N VAL A 129 3.91 5.60 -5.99
CA VAL A 129 2.86 6.50 -6.48
C VAL A 129 2.98 6.73 -7.99
N SER A 130 4.19 6.91 -8.51
CA SER A 130 4.43 7.07 -9.95
C SER A 130 3.97 5.84 -10.75
N ILE A 131 4.30 4.64 -10.29
CA ILE A 131 3.90 3.39 -10.94
C ILE A 131 2.39 3.16 -10.80
N GLY A 132 1.82 3.38 -9.63
CA GLY A 132 0.37 3.26 -9.40
C GLY A 132 -0.44 4.23 -10.29
N LEU A 133 0.01 5.48 -10.42
CA LEU A 133 -0.60 6.45 -11.32
C LEU A 133 -0.49 6.01 -12.80
N ALA A 134 0.67 5.50 -13.22
CA ALA A 134 0.87 4.99 -14.56
C ALA A 134 -0.09 3.84 -14.88
N GLU A 135 -0.24 2.89 -13.95
CA GLU A 135 -1.14 1.75 -14.07
C GLU A 135 -2.60 2.20 -14.16
N SER A 136 -3.02 3.11 -13.28
CA SER A 136 -4.37 3.67 -13.29
C SER A 136 -4.70 4.39 -14.62
N LEU A 137 -3.78 5.21 -15.12
CA LEU A 137 -3.94 5.88 -16.41
C LEU A 137 -4.02 4.89 -17.56
N PHE A 138 -3.20 3.84 -17.55
CA PHE A 138 -3.23 2.80 -18.57
C PHE A 138 -4.60 2.10 -18.60
N GLU A 139 -5.11 1.69 -17.47
CA GLU A 139 -6.40 0.97 -17.37
C GLU A 139 -7.60 1.84 -17.75
N LYS A 140 -7.49 3.15 -17.55
CA LYS A 140 -8.50 4.13 -18.00
C LYS A 140 -8.39 4.52 -19.48
N GLY A 141 -7.48 3.94 -20.22
CA GLY A 141 -7.21 4.31 -21.62
C GLY A 141 -6.61 5.71 -21.76
N GLY A 142 -5.81 6.13 -20.78
CA GLY A 142 -5.13 7.41 -20.78
C GLY A 142 -4.01 7.51 -21.83
N ASN A 143 -3.38 8.68 -21.89
CA ASN A 143 -2.30 8.93 -22.84
C ASN A 143 -1.11 8.00 -22.60
N ILE A 144 -0.82 7.12 -23.55
CA ILE A 144 0.25 6.12 -23.45
C ILE A 144 1.64 6.73 -23.20
N TYR A 145 1.93 7.89 -23.78
CA TYR A 145 3.22 8.56 -23.55
C TYR A 145 3.36 8.98 -22.09
N LYS A 146 2.25 9.43 -21.46
CA LYS A 146 2.25 9.79 -20.04
C LYS A 146 2.38 8.55 -19.16
N VAL A 147 1.74 7.45 -19.53
CA VAL A 147 1.88 6.16 -18.87
C VAL A 147 3.34 5.71 -18.87
N LEU A 148 3.98 5.73 -20.04
CA LEU A 148 5.40 5.35 -20.18
C LEU A 148 6.33 6.29 -19.42
N GLU A 149 6.08 7.60 -19.44
CA GLU A 149 6.83 8.58 -18.65
C GLU A 149 6.78 8.27 -17.17
N LEU A 150 5.58 8.05 -16.63
CA LEU A 150 5.37 7.76 -15.21
C LEU A 150 5.93 6.39 -14.80
N ALA A 151 5.75 5.37 -15.61
CA ALA A 151 6.30 4.03 -15.35
C ALA A 151 7.84 4.08 -15.30
N ASN A 152 8.48 4.73 -16.28
CA ASN A 152 9.93 4.90 -16.30
C ASN A 152 10.43 5.74 -15.13
N ARG A 153 9.74 6.85 -14.82
CA ARG A 153 10.05 7.69 -13.65
C ARG A 153 9.99 6.85 -12.37
N GLY A 154 8.90 6.09 -12.16
CA GLY A 154 8.75 5.25 -10.99
C GLY A 154 9.83 4.17 -10.87
N MET A 155 10.19 3.50 -11.97
CA MET A 155 11.29 2.55 -11.99
C MET A 155 12.64 3.20 -11.62
N MET A 156 12.91 4.40 -12.10
CA MET A 156 14.12 5.15 -11.72
C MET A 156 14.11 5.55 -10.24
N GLU A 157 12.96 5.97 -9.71
CA GLU A 157 12.80 6.32 -8.30
C GLU A 157 13.08 5.09 -7.40
N THR A 158 12.62 3.89 -7.78
CA THR A 158 12.88 2.65 -7.04
C THR A 158 14.36 2.29 -6.98
N MET A 159 15.14 2.59 -8.02
CA MET A 159 16.60 2.36 -8.02
C MET A 159 17.32 3.17 -6.95
N ASN A 160 16.72 4.26 -6.47
CA ASN A 160 17.28 5.12 -5.43
C ASN A 160 16.85 4.72 -4.01
N GLY A 161 16.58 3.44 -3.78
CA GLY A 161 16.30 2.86 -2.47
C GLY A 161 14.85 2.44 -2.22
N GLY A 162 14.03 2.33 -3.28
CA GLY A 162 12.68 1.75 -3.20
C GLY A 162 12.69 0.23 -3.17
N LYS A 163 11.52 -0.37 -3.13
CA LYS A 163 11.34 -1.83 -3.22
C LYS A 163 11.60 -2.32 -4.64
N PHE A 164 12.49 -3.29 -4.78
CA PHE A 164 12.87 -3.86 -6.08
C PHE A 164 11.67 -4.47 -6.84
N GLU A 165 10.69 -5.00 -6.14
CA GLU A 165 9.48 -5.57 -6.73
C GLU A 165 8.69 -4.55 -7.58
N LEU A 166 8.74 -3.25 -7.25
CA LEU A 166 8.11 -2.19 -8.05
C LEU A 166 8.73 -2.06 -9.46
N GLN A 167 9.98 -2.43 -9.64
CA GLN A 167 10.60 -2.46 -10.96
C GLN A 167 9.94 -3.50 -11.87
N PHE A 168 9.56 -4.66 -11.32
CA PHE A 168 8.80 -5.66 -12.08
C PHE A 168 7.43 -5.16 -12.48
N VAL A 169 6.73 -4.45 -11.58
CA VAL A 169 5.42 -3.85 -11.89
C VAL A 169 5.55 -2.83 -13.01
N GLY A 170 6.52 -1.91 -12.91
CA GLY A 170 6.80 -0.91 -13.94
C GLY A 170 7.18 -1.55 -15.27
N ALA A 171 8.06 -2.55 -15.26
CA ALA A 171 8.46 -3.28 -16.48
C ALA A 171 7.29 -4.05 -17.11
N ALA A 172 6.45 -4.70 -16.29
CA ALA A 172 5.24 -5.38 -16.77
C ALA A 172 4.26 -4.41 -17.43
N LEU A 173 4.10 -3.21 -16.85
CA LEU A 173 3.25 -2.17 -17.42
C LEU A 173 3.80 -1.65 -18.77
N VAL A 174 5.11 -1.43 -18.87
CA VAL A 174 5.75 -0.99 -20.12
C VAL A 174 5.66 -2.06 -21.22
N ALA A 175 5.64 -3.35 -20.85
CA ALA A 175 5.53 -4.46 -21.79
C ALA A 175 4.09 -4.71 -22.30
N ARG A 176 3.09 -4.13 -21.67
CA ARG A 176 1.66 -4.20 -22.08
C ARG A 176 1.30 -3.16 -23.11
#